data_cb4f54ae3c335f46cd9458f0a91ea672
#
_entry.id   cb4f54ae3c335f46cd9458f0a91ea672
#
_cell.length_a   1.000
_cell.length_b   1.000
_cell.length_c   1.000
_cell.angle_alpha   90.00
_cell.angle_beta   90.00
_cell.angle_gamma   90.00
#
_symmetry.space_group_name_H-M   'P 1'
#
loop_
_entity.id
_entity.type
_entity.pdbx_description
1 polymer ?
#
loop_
_entity_poly.entity_id
_entity_poly.type
_entity_poly.pdbx_seq_one_letter_code
_entity_poly.pdbx_strand_id
1 'polypeptide(L)'
;MADVLTKHYNPTKQFLVQRNAADAMIGKYPTLTELDLMFGSGSATAWLMAQLENLNTFVGNSRKMDGAQIEEAAQTIRGAYHDYKVTEIMLFFVRFKSGRYGRFYGAVDPLLITNALNDFNSERTSFLDQYEQRMNANKPPRTGCVSREEYDKLEAITVPIRIIKRDERFMKYFHVDNVSLNGKAKVLVKKTEFDAFDAWCRAGYIRILSED
;
A
#
# COMPACT_ATOMS: atom_id res chain seq x y z
N MET A 1 5.17 -25.44 -0.71
CA MET A 1 4.99 -24.58 0.47
C MET A 1 6.29 -24.42 1.26
N ALA A 2 6.86 -25.48 1.82
CA ALA A 2 8.08 -25.39 2.62
C ALA A 2 9.25 -24.68 1.92
N ASP A 3 9.49 -24.93 0.64
CA ASP A 3 10.67 -24.42 -0.07
C ASP A 3 10.74 -22.90 -0.20
N VAL A 4 9.64 -22.19 -0.45
CA VAL A 4 9.67 -20.72 -0.62
C VAL A 4 9.84 -20.04 0.73
N LEU A 5 9.08 -20.46 1.75
CA LEU A 5 9.16 -19.87 3.09
C LEU A 5 10.50 -20.20 3.76
N THR A 6 10.99 -21.44 3.61
CA THR A 6 12.29 -21.86 4.15
C THR A 6 13.46 -21.25 3.38
N LYS A 7 13.34 -21.05 2.07
CA LYS A 7 14.41 -20.51 1.24
C LYS A 7 14.55 -18.99 1.40
N HIS A 8 13.44 -18.25 1.44
CA HIS A 8 13.47 -16.78 1.40
C HIS A 8 13.14 -16.14 2.76
N TYR A 9 12.19 -16.69 3.51
CA TYR A 9 11.66 -16.10 4.74
C TYR A 9 12.00 -16.95 5.98
N ASN A 10 13.13 -17.64 5.93
CA ASN A 10 13.64 -18.42 7.06
C ASN A 10 14.04 -17.49 8.23
N PRO A 11 13.72 -17.84 9.48
CA PRO A 11 14.13 -17.07 10.66
C PRO A 11 15.64 -16.80 10.74
N THR A 12 16.48 -17.70 10.24
CA THR A 12 17.94 -17.50 10.21
C THR A 12 18.39 -16.41 9.25
N LYS A 13 17.53 -15.97 8.34
CA LYS A 13 17.79 -14.91 7.34
C LYS A 13 17.26 -13.53 7.74
N GLN A 14 16.71 -13.37 8.94
CA GLN A 14 16.18 -12.09 9.43
C GLN A 14 17.21 -10.94 9.31
N PHE A 15 18.50 -11.23 9.50
CA PHE A 15 19.58 -10.24 9.41
C PHE A 15 19.74 -9.64 8.01
N LEU A 16 19.32 -10.35 6.94
CA LEU A 16 19.39 -9.83 5.57
C LEU A 16 18.39 -8.69 5.36
N VAL A 17 17.24 -8.78 6.00
CA VAL A 17 16.18 -7.78 5.90
C VAL A 17 16.62 -6.45 6.54
N GLN A 18 17.44 -6.49 7.58
CA GLN A 18 17.95 -5.28 8.24
C GLN A 18 18.89 -4.45 7.36
N ARG A 19 19.57 -5.07 6.41
CA ARG A 19 20.47 -4.36 5.50
C ARG A 19 19.71 -3.35 4.61
N ASN A 20 18.46 -3.62 4.32
CA ASN A 20 17.58 -2.72 3.57
C ASN A 20 16.21 -2.63 4.24
N ALA A 21 16.17 -1.99 5.41
CA ALA A 21 14.96 -1.85 6.21
C ALA A 21 13.85 -1.07 5.48
N ALA A 22 14.22 -0.13 4.61
CA ALA A 22 13.25 0.59 3.80
C ALA A 22 12.53 -0.36 2.82
N ASP A 23 13.28 -1.17 2.08
CA ASP A 23 12.72 -2.15 1.15
C ASP A 23 11.84 -3.18 1.88
N ALA A 24 12.20 -3.59 3.09
CA ALA A 24 11.38 -4.47 3.91
C ALA A 24 9.98 -3.92 4.18
N MET A 25 9.85 -2.58 4.29
CA MET A 25 8.59 -1.89 4.56
C MET A 25 7.83 -1.51 3.28
N ILE A 26 8.53 -1.03 2.23
CA ILE A 26 7.89 -0.52 1.01
C ILE A 26 7.89 -1.52 -0.15
N GLY A 27 8.78 -2.51 -0.15
CA GLY A 27 8.89 -3.51 -1.21
C GLY A 27 7.62 -4.35 -1.40
N LYS A 28 7.52 -5.01 -2.53
CA LYS A 28 6.39 -5.91 -2.86
C LYS A 28 6.63 -7.30 -2.29
N TYR A 29 6.32 -7.48 -1.02
CA TYR A 29 6.42 -8.75 -0.31
C TYR A 29 5.05 -9.21 0.18
N PRO A 30 4.80 -10.52 0.29
CA PRO A 30 3.53 -11.01 0.75
C PRO A 30 3.24 -10.60 2.19
N THR A 31 1.98 -10.28 2.46
CA THR A 31 1.45 -10.07 3.80
C THR A 31 1.14 -11.39 4.50
N LEU A 32 0.88 -11.35 5.80
CA LEU A 32 0.44 -12.55 6.54
C LEU A 32 -0.88 -13.08 5.99
N THR A 33 -1.79 -12.20 5.55
CA THR A 33 -3.04 -12.62 4.89
C THR A 33 -2.76 -13.31 3.56
N GLU A 34 -1.85 -12.77 2.76
CA GLU A 34 -1.48 -13.38 1.47
C GLU A 34 -0.77 -14.72 1.63
N LEU A 35 -0.02 -14.95 2.73
CA LEU A 35 0.52 -16.27 3.04
C LEU A 35 -0.59 -17.31 3.21
N ASP A 36 -1.65 -16.97 3.96
CA ASP A 36 -2.78 -17.88 4.14
C ASP A 36 -3.54 -18.13 2.83
N LEU A 37 -3.66 -17.11 1.97
CA LEU A 37 -4.29 -17.26 0.65
C LEU A 37 -3.44 -18.14 -0.30
N MET A 38 -2.12 -17.97 -0.30
CA MET A 38 -1.23 -18.71 -1.19
C MET A 38 -1.00 -20.16 -0.76
N PHE A 39 -0.93 -20.43 0.55
CA PHE A 39 -0.47 -21.71 1.08
C PHE A 39 -1.51 -22.44 1.92
N GLY A 40 -2.69 -21.87 2.11
CA GLY A 40 -3.77 -22.42 2.92
C GLY A 40 -3.87 -21.78 4.31
N SER A 41 -5.07 -21.82 4.88
CA SER A 41 -5.35 -21.28 6.20
C SER A 41 -4.41 -21.83 7.27
N GLY A 42 -3.90 -20.95 8.12
CA GLY A 42 -2.96 -21.30 9.19
C GLY A 42 -1.48 -21.26 8.78
N SER A 43 -1.15 -21.07 7.50
CA SER A 43 0.24 -21.01 7.03
C SER A 43 1.00 -19.82 7.62
N ALA A 44 0.36 -18.67 7.77
CA ALA A 44 0.94 -17.50 8.42
C ALA A 44 1.23 -17.76 9.90
N THR A 45 0.30 -18.41 10.61
CA THR A 45 0.48 -18.80 12.02
C THR A 45 1.65 -19.76 12.17
N ALA A 46 1.70 -20.81 11.35
CA ALA A 46 2.81 -21.79 11.38
C ALA A 46 4.17 -21.12 11.09
N TRP A 47 4.20 -20.18 10.15
CA TRP A 47 5.42 -19.41 9.87
C TRP A 47 5.80 -18.49 11.05
N LEU A 48 4.84 -17.83 11.70
CA LEU A 48 5.09 -17.02 12.89
C LEU A 48 5.61 -17.87 14.05
N MET A 49 5.07 -19.07 14.26
CA MET A 49 5.59 -20.02 15.27
C MET A 49 7.07 -20.32 15.03
N ALA A 50 7.48 -20.54 13.78
CA ALA A 50 8.89 -20.75 13.45
C ALA A 50 9.78 -19.53 13.76
N GLN A 51 9.26 -18.30 13.59
CA GLN A 51 9.96 -17.07 13.96
C GLN A 51 10.12 -16.97 15.50
N LEU A 52 9.07 -17.29 16.24
CA LEU A 52 9.07 -17.28 17.72
C LEU A 52 9.97 -18.37 18.31
N GLU A 53 9.98 -19.57 17.73
CA GLU A 53 10.92 -20.65 18.10
C GLU A 53 12.38 -20.21 17.91
N ASN A 54 12.66 -19.53 16.81
CA ASN A 54 13.99 -18.97 16.59
C ASN A 54 14.36 -17.90 17.63
N LEU A 55 13.39 -17.10 18.09
CA LEU A 55 13.60 -16.15 19.18
C LEU A 55 13.91 -16.90 20.50
N ASN A 56 13.15 -17.95 20.83
CA ASN A 56 13.41 -18.81 21.97
C ASN A 56 14.84 -19.39 21.96
N THR A 57 15.29 -19.83 20.79
CA THR A 57 16.63 -20.36 20.60
C THR A 57 17.70 -19.28 20.81
N PHE A 58 17.43 -18.05 20.32
CA PHE A 58 18.34 -16.91 20.46
C PHE A 58 18.53 -16.49 21.92
N VAL A 59 17.47 -16.49 22.72
CA VAL A 59 17.53 -16.08 24.14
C VAL A 59 18.30 -17.08 25.03
N GLY A 60 18.49 -18.29 24.54
CA GLY A 60 19.31 -19.32 25.26
C GLY A 60 18.55 -20.04 26.36
N ASN A 61 19.24 -20.34 27.49
CA ASN A 61 18.70 -21.19 28.58
C ASN A 61 17.78 -20.45 29.56
N SER A 62 17.49 -19.18 29.35
CA SER A 62 16.51 -18.42 30.14
C SER A 62 15.11 -19.02 29.98
N ARG A 63 14.15 -18.57 30.76
CA ARG A 63 12.75 -19.04 30.65
C ARG A 63 12.24 -18.83 29.23
N LYS A 64 12.05 -19.94 28.52
CA LYS A 64 11.52 -19.98 27.16
C LYS A 64 9.99 -20.03 27.19
N MET A 65 9.36 -19.53 26.16
CA MET A 65 7.95 -19.81 25.91
C MET A 65 7.78 -21.32 25.64
N ASP A 66 6.74 -21.93 26.19
CA ASP A 66 6.34 -23.28 25.80
C ASP A 66 5.59 -23.28 24.47
N GLY A 67 5.26 -24.47 23.95
CA GLY A 67 4.60 -24.61 22.67
C GLY A 67 3.23 -23.92 22.60
N ALA A 68 2.46 -23.96 23.70
CA ALA A 68 1.15 -23.34 23.79
C ALA A 68 1.26 -21.80 23.77
N GLN A 69 2.23 -21.26 24.51
CA GLN A 69 2.52 -19.82 24.51
C GLN A 69 2.98 -19.32 23.14
N ILE A 70 3.78 -20.12 22.41
CA ILE A 70 4.21 -19.79 21.05
C ILE A 70 3.02 -19.77 20.08
N GLU A 71 2.16 -20.77 20.17
CA GLU A 71 0.96 -20.84 19.32
C GLU A 71 0.02 -19.67 19.60
N GLU A 72 -0.28 -19.39 20.86
CA GLU A 72 -1.14 -18.28 21.26
C GLU A 72 -0.58 -16.92 20.83
N ALA A 73 0.74 -16.70 21.02
CA ALA A 73 1.43 -15.51 20.57
C ALA A 73 1.37 -15.37 19.03
N ALA A 74 1.58 -16.47 18.30
CA ALA A 74 1.50 -16.46 16.84
C ALA A 74 0.08 -16.14 16.35
N GLN A 75 -0.95 -16.70 16.96
CA GLN A 75 -2.35 -16.40 16.64
C GLN A 75 -2.68 -14.94 16.95
N THR A 76 -2.23 -14.42 18.10
CA THR A 76 -2.43 -13.01 18.49
C THR A 76 -1.77 -12.07 17.48
N ILE A 77 -0.51 -12.33 17.10
CA ILE A 77 0.21 -11.54 16.09
C ILE A 77 -0.50 -11.63 14.74
N ARG A 78 -0.92 -12.83 14.31
CA ARG A 78 -1.65 -13.03 13.06
C ARG A 78 -2.96 -12.25 13.03
N GLY A 79 -3.69 -12.22 14.14
CA GLY A 79 -4.95 -11.48 14.26
C GLY A 79 -4.77 -9.96 14.21
N ALA A 80 -3.81 -9.43 14.97
CA ALA A 80 -3.59 -7.99 15.13
C ALA A 80 -2.82 -7.36 13.95
N TYR A 81 -1.92 -8.10 13.29
CA TYR A 81 -0.99 -7.60 12.27
C TYR A 81 -1.13 -8.34 10.94
N HIS A 82 -2.34 -8.70 10.56
CA HIS A 82 -2.65 -9.51 9.37
C HIS A 82 -2.21 -8.87 8.05
N ASP A 83 -2.12 -7.54 7.98
CA ASP A 83 -1.68 -6.73 6.85
C ASP A 83 -0.15 -6.54 6.77
N TYR A 84 0.59 -6.99 7.81
CA TYR A 84 2.04 -6.86 7.80
C TYR A 84 2.67 -7.83 6.80
N LYS A 85 3.69 -7.32 6.10
CA LYS A 85 4.52 -8.14 5.22
C LYS A 85 5.41 -9.08 6.03
N VAL A 86 5.72 -10.22 5.48
CA VAL A 86 6.66 -11.17 6.10
C VAL A 86 8.02 -10.51 6.38
N THR A 87 8.46 -9.60 5.51
CA THR A 87 9.72 -8.85 5.68
C THR A 87 9.65 -7.83 6.82
N GLU A 88 8.50 -7.22 7.06
CA GLU A 88 8.29 -6.34 8.21
C GLU A 88 8.36 -7.11 9.53
N ILE A 89 7.74 -8.28 9.60
CA ILE A 89 7.84 -9.17 10.77
C ILE A 89 9.28 -9.66 10.98
N MET A 90 10.00 -10.03 9.93
CA MET A 90 11.41 -10.40 10.03
C MET A 90 12.27 -9.21 10.53
N LEU A 91 11.99 -8.00 10.04
CA LEU A 91 12.66 -6.77 10.49
C LEU A 91 12.36 -6.48 11.96
N PHE A 92 11.12 -6.67 12.39
CA PHE A 92 10.76 -6.58 13.79
C PHE A 92 11.61 -7.54 14.64
N PHE A 93 11.67 -8.83 14.30
CA PHE A 93 12.40 -9.81 15.08
C PHE A 93 13.91 -9.53 15.17
N VAL A 94 14.53 -9.05 14.09
CA VAL A 94 15.96 -8.72 14.16
C VAL A 94 16.21 -7.49 15.02
N ARG A 95 15.34 -6.47 14.98
CA ARG A 95 15.40 -5.31 15.86
C ARG A 95 15.13 -5.68 17.32
N PHE A 96 14.16 -6.53 17.56
CA PHE A 96 13.86 -7.07 18.88
C PHE A 96 15.07 -7.80 19.48
N LYS A 97 15.70 -8.71 18.73
CA LYS A 97 16.92 -9.40 19.13
C LYS A 97 18.10 -8.46 19.39
N SER A 98 18.18 -7.34 18.70
CA SER A 98 19.21 -6.32 18.94
C SER A 98 18.95 -5.44 20.18
N GLY A 99 17.85 -5.68 20.91
CA GLY A 99 17.49 -4.92 22.10
C GLY A 99 16.89 -3.54 21.84
N ARG A 100 16.43 -3.25 20.62
CA ARG A 100 15.85 -1.94 20.25
C ARG A 100 14.61 -1.60 21.07
N TYR A 101 13.82 -2.60 21.48
CA TYR A 101 12.57 -2.45 22.22
C TYR A 101 12.71 -2.82 23.69
N GLY A 102 13.91 -2.70 24.24
CA GLY A 102 14.20 -3.00 25.63
C GLY A 102 15.10 -4.23 25.82
N ARG A 103 15.51 -4.44 27.05
CA ARG A 103 16.40 -5.56 27.43
C ARG A 103 15.58 -6.76 27.87
N PHE A 104 16.02 -7.94 27.49
CA PHE A 104 15.49 -9.19 28.01
C PHE A 104 16.02 -9.42 29.43
N TYR A 105 15.16 -9.38 30.43
CA TYR A 105 15.52 -9.74 31.81
C TYR A 105 15.12 -11.19 32.09
N GLY A 106 15.85 -12.12 31.52
CA GLY A 106 15.78 -13.53 31.90
C GLY A 106 14.55 -14.33 31.43
N ALA A 107 13.60 -13.75 30.69
CA ALA A 107 12.49 -14.48 30.09
C ALA A 107 11.99 -13.80 28.81
N VAL A 108 11.55 -14.56 27.83
CA VAL A 108 10.73 -14.08 26.74
C VAL A 108 9.28 -14.35 27.11
N ASP A 109 8.52 -13.29 27.21
CA ASP A 109 7.12 -13.27 27.56
C ASP A 109 6.31 -12.82 26.32
N PRO A 110 5.19 -13.48 25.96
CA PRO A 110 4.32 -13.04 24.89
C PRO A 110 3.91 -11.57 24.98
N LEU A 111 3.67 -11.06 26.19
CA LEU A 111 3.31 -9.67 26.43
C LEU A 111 4.46 -8.71 26.08
N LEU A 112 5.72 -9.10 26.36
CA LEU A 112 6.88 -8.31 25.96
C LEU A 112 6.98 -8.20 24.43
N ILE A 113 6.68 -9.27 23.71
CA ILE A 113 6.71 -9.31 22.25
C ILE A 113 5.60 -8.40 21.67
N THR A 114 4.38 -8.49 22.22
CA THR A 114 3.26 -7.67 21.75
C THR A 114 3.44 -6.18 22.03
N ASN A 115 4.00 -5.83 23.19
CA ASN A 115 4.38 -4.44 23.50
C ASN A 115 5.44 -3.91 22.52
N ALA A 116 6.48 -4.70 22.26
CA ALA A 116 7.52 -4.33 21.29
C ALA A 116 6.97 -4.20 19.85
N LEU A 117 5.96 -5.01 19.50
CA LEU A 117 5.26 -4.87 18.20
C LEU A 117 4.48 -3.57 18.10
N ASN A 118 3.89 -3.08 19.19
CA ASN A 118 3.24 -1.76 19.21
C ASN A 118 4.26 -0.64 18.97
N ASP A 119 5.44 -0.73 19.58
CA ASP A 119 6.52 0.24 19.34
C ASP A 119 6.98 0.18 17.86
N PHE A 120 7.16 -1.04 17.33
CA PHE A 120 7.48 -1.24 15.92
C PHE A 120 6.39 -0.70 14.99
N ASN A 121 5.12 -0.86 15.34
CA ASN A 121 4.00 -0.32 14.57
C ASN A 121 4.07 1.22 14.49
N SER A 122 4.39 1.88 15.60
CA SER A 122 4.57 3.33 15.65
C SER A 122 5.74 3.79 14.76
N GLU A 123 6.86 3.07 14.78
CA GLU A 123 8.00 3.31 13.88
C GLU A 123 7.62 3.09 12.41
N ARG A 124 6.89 2.02 12.10
CA ARG A 124 6.41 1.68 10.77
C ARG A 124 5.52 2.77 10.20
N THR A 125 4.53 3.18 10.97
CA THR A 125 3.58 4.23 10.55
C THR A 125 4.33 5.53 10.26
N SER A 126 5.17 5.98 11.18
CA SER A 126 5.98 7.19 10.97
C SER A 126 6.88 7.12 9.73
N PHE A 127 7.47 5.94 9.47
CA PHE A 127 8.29 5.73 8.27
C PHE A 127 7.47 5.79 6.98
N LEU A 128 6.30 5.13 6.95
CA LEU A 128 5.43 5.11 5.78
C LEU A 128 4.87 6.50 5.47
N ASP A 129 4.45 7.25 6.49
CA ASP A 129 3.98 8.64 6.34
C ASP A 129 5.08 9.55 5.75
N GLN A 130 6.30 9.46 6.28
CA GLN A 130 7.43 10.22 5.74
C GLN A 130 7.78 9.82 4.30
N TYR A 131 7.71 8.52 4.01
CA TYR A 131 7.94 8.02 2.66
C TYR A 131 6.89 8.54 1.68
N GLU A 132 5.61 8.49 2.07
CA GLU A 132 4.50 8.99 1.25
C GLU A 132 4.61 10.50 1.03
N GLN A 133 4.94 11.28 2.06
CA GLN A 133 5.17 12.72 1.94
C GLN A 133 6.29 13.03 0.94
N ARG A 134 7.43 12.30 1.00
CA ARG A 134 8.54 12.46 0.05
C ARG A 134 8.14 12.10 -1.38
N MET A 135 7.38 11.02 -1.55
CA MET A 135 6.90 10.59 -2.86
C MET A 135 5.91 11.60 -3.44
N ASN A 136 5.03 12.17 -2.61
CA ASN A 136 4.07 13.19 -3.03
C ASN A 136 4.74 14.53 -3.33
N ALA A 137 5.76 14.95 -2.55
CA ALA A 137 6.54 16.15 -2.82
C ALA A 137 7.33 16.05 -4.14
N ASN A 138 7.74 14.85 -4.52
CA ASN A 138 8.48 14.61 -5.77
C ASN A 138 7.57 14.29 -6.97
N LYS A 139 6.24 14.20 -6.77
CA LYS A 139 5.33 14.09 -7.91
C LYS A 139 5.36 15.40 -8.66
N PRO A 140 5.56 15.40 -10.00
CA PRO A 140 5.35 16.60 -10.78
C PRO A 140 3.94 17.12 -10.48
N PRO A 141 3.73 18.44 -10.42
CA PRO A 141 2.40 18.99 -10.25
C PRO A 141 1.51 18.31 -11.30
N ARG A 142 0.32 17.87 -10.88
CA ARG A 142 -0.62 17.20 -11.80
C ARG A 142 -0.85 18.16 -12.95
N THR A 143 -0.20 17.87 -14.07
CA THR A 143 -0.43 18.57 -15.33
C THR A 143 -1.88 18.30 -15.72
N GLY A 144 -2.72 19.29 -15.52
CA GLY A 144 -4.16 19.18 -15.77
C GLY A 144 -5.05 19.69 -14.62
N CYS A 145 -4.53 19.83 -13.40
CA CYS A 145 -5.26 20.50 -12.33
C CYS A 145 -4.74 21.93 -12.19
N VAL A 146 -5.46 22.88 -12.73
CA VAL A 146 -5.26 24.31 -12.47
C VAL A 146 -5.94 24.69 -11.15
N SER A 147 -5.35 25.61 -10.38
CA SER A 147 -6.02 26.19 -9.21
C SER A 147 -7.31 26.89 -9.65
N ARG A 148 -8.27 27.09 -8.72
CA ARG A 148 -9.50 27.81 -9.03
C ARG A 148 -9.22 29.20 -9.60
N GLU A 149 -8.19 29.88 -9.07
CA GLU A 149 -7.76 31.20 -9.52
C GLU A 149 -7.14 31.17 -10.92
N GLU A 150 -6.41 30.10 -11.26
CA GLU A 150 -5.88 29.88 -12.62
C GLU A 150 -6.99 29.47 -13.57
N TYR A 151 -7.93 28.62 -13.11
CA TYR A 151 -9.12 28.25 -13.88
C TYR A 151 -9.98 29.46 -14.25
N ASP A 152 -10.18 30.38 -13.30
CA ASP A 152 -10.95 31.62 -13.54
C ASP A 152 -10.25 32.59 -14.53
N LYS A 153 -8.94 32.41 -14.75
CA LYS A 153 -8.15 33.16 -15.73
C LYS A 153 -8.09 32.51 -17.11
N LEU A 154 -8.47 31.22 -17.23
CA LEU A 154 -8.46 30.53 -18.51
C LEU A 154 -9.59 30.98 -19.39
N GLU A 155 -9.26 31.39 -20.64
CA GLU A 155 -10.24 31.72 -21.65
C GLU A 155 -10.88 30.48 -22.28
N ALA A 156 -10.19 29.33 -22.23
CA ALA A 156 -10.66 28.04 -22.77
C ALA A 156 -9.99 26.86 -22.07
N ILE A 157 -10.69 25.74 -21.98
CA ILE A 157 -10.16 24.45 -21.45
C ILE A 157 -10.35 23.33 -22.47
N THR A 158 -9.43 22.37 -22.47
CA THR A 158 -9.57 21.16 -23.28
C THR A 158 -10.18 20.04 -22.41
N VAL A 159 -11.36 19.56 -22.82
CA VAL A 159 -12.12 18.56 -22.08
C VAL A 159 -12.09 17.22 -22.83
N PRO A 160 -11.62 16.11 -22.22
CA PRO A 160 -11.75 14.79 -22.79
C PRO A 160 -13.21 14.33 -22.66
N ILE A 161 -13.82 13.89 -23.76
CA ILE A 161 -15.22 13.46 -23.81
C ILE A 161 -15.36 12.09 -24.49
N ARG A 162 -16.48 11.42 -24.19
CA ARG A 162 -17.02 10.34 -25.02
C ARG A 162 -18.33 10.80 -25.67
N ILE A 163 -18.43 10.68 -26.98
CA ILE A 163 -19.64 10.94 -27.73
C ILE A 163 -20.56 9.73 -27.56
N ILE A 164 -21.74 9.96 -26.99
CA ILE A 164 -22.79 8.93 -26.78
C ILE A 164 -23.76 8.94 -27.95
N LYS A 165 -24.19 10.12 -28.37
CA LYS A 165 -25.05 10.30 -29.53
C LYS A 165 -24.39 11.30 -30.45
N ARG A 166 -24.10 10.90 -31.68
CA ARG A 166 -23.51 11.80 -32.68
C ARG A 166 -24.52 12.85 -33.09
N ASP A 167 -24.20 14.13 -32.96
CA ASP A 167 -24.97 15.27 -33.41
C ASP A 167 -24.05 16.21 -34.17
N GLU A 168 -24.37 16.47 -35.42
CA GLU A 168 -23.53 17.31 -36.29
C GLU A 168 -23.44 18.77 -35.83
N ARG A 169 -24.50 19.27 -35.15
CA ARG A 169 -24.52 20.64 -34.59
C ARG A 169 -23.49 20.76 -33.48
N PHE A 170 -23.40 19.75 -32.59
CA PHE A 170 -22.38 19.66 -31.56
C PHE A 170 -20.98 19.62 -32.17
N MET A 171 -20.76 18.69 -33.12
CA MET A 171 -19.48 18.50 -33.80
C MET A 171 -18.98 19.77 -34.47
N LYS A 172 -19.87 20.48 -35.14
CA LYS A 172 -19.57 21.75 -35.83
C LYS A 172 -19.35 22.90 -34.85
N TYR A 173 -20.16 23.00 -33.79
CA TYR A 173 -20.08 24.09 -32.82
C TYR A 173 -18.79 24.06 -32.02
N PHE A 174 -18.38 22.88 -31.58
CA PHE A 174 -17.16 22.67 -30.80
C PHE A 174 -15.95 22.23 -31.62
N HIS A 175 -15.99 22.28 -32.93
CA HIS A 175 -14.91 21.94 -33.88
C HIS A 175 -14.27 20.55 -33.56
N VAL A 176 -15.09 19.52 -33.41
CA VAL A 176 -14.64 18.17 -33.03
C VAL A 176 -14.25 17.40 -34.29
N ASP A 177 -13.01 17.54 -34.72
CA ASP A 177 -12.54 16.93 -35.99
C ASP A 177 -12.00 15.51 -35.82
N ASN A 178 -11.45 15.15 -34.65
CA ASN A 178 -10.80 13.90 -34.39
C ASN A 178 -11.55 13.06 -33.33
N VAL A 179 -12.35 12.11 -33.78
CA VAL A 179 -13.07 11.19 -32.94
C VAL A 179 -12.45 9.78 -33.13
N SER A 180 -11.99 9.16 -32.04
CA SER A 180 -11.46 7.78 -32.08
C SER A 180 -12.58 6.76 -32.38
N LEU A 181 -12.20 5.56 -32.82
CA LEU A 181 -13.13 4.45 -33.13
C LEU A 181 -14.08 4.09 -31.98
N ASN A 182 -13.68 4.35 -30.73
CA ASN A 182 -14.48 4.10 -29.53
C ASN A 182 -15.24 5.36 -29.04
N GLY A 183 -15.37 6.38 -29.87
CA GLY A 183 -16.14 7.60 -29.60
C GLY A 183 -15.45 8.59 -28.65
N LYS A 184 -14.17 8.43 -28.33
CA LYS A 184 -13.41 9.37 -27.51
C LYS A 184 -12.91 10.54 -28.36
N ALA A 185 -13.02 11.77 -27.82
CA ALA A 185 -12.50 12.99 -28.44
C ALA A 185 -11.99 13.96 -27.36
N LYS A 186 -11.19 14.95 -27.77
CA LYS A 186 -10.82 16.10 -26.94
C LYS A 186 -11.48 17.33 -27.55
N VAL A 187 -12.13 18.13 -26.73
CA VAL A 187 -12.86 19.32 -27.15
C VAL A 187 -12.30 20.52 -26.42
N LEU A 188 -11.99 21.57 -27.16
CA LEU A 188 -11.64 22.88 -26.60
C LEU A 188 -12.93 23.64 -26.33
N VAL A 189 -13.22 23.93 -25.08
CA VAL A 189 -14.42 24.67 -24.65
C VAL A 189 -13.99 26.00 -24.09
N LYS A 190 -14.47 27.10 -24.74
CA LYS A 190 -14.23 28.45 -24.25
C LYS A 190 -15.13 28.75 -23.06
N LYS A 191 -14.70 29.68 -22.20
CA LYS A 191 -15.46 30.07 -21.00
C LYS A 191 -16.89 30.50 -21.34
N THR A 192 -17.07 31.21 -22.45
CA THR A 192 -18.38 31.64 -22.96
C THR A 192 -19.29 30.52 -23.48
N GLU A 193 -18.72 29.31 -23.65
CA GLU A 193 -19.39 28.14 -24.22
C GLU A 193 -19.74 27.08 -23.14
N PHE A 194 -19.36 27.30 -21.88
CA PHE A 194 -19.56 26.32 -20.82
C PHE A 194 -21.01 25.94 -20.59
N ASP A 195 -21.92 26.90 -20.60
CA ASP A 195 -23.36 26.63 -20.41
C ASP A 195 -23.91 25.78 -21.56
N ALA A 196 -23.49 26.08 -22.78
CA ALA A 196 -23.88 25.30 -23.96
C ALA A 196 -23.28 23.87 -23.88
N PHE A 197 -22.00 23.72 -23.49
CA PHE A 197 -21.36 22.45 -23.34
C PHE A 197 -22.03 21.57 -22.27
N ASP A 198 -22.35 22.15 -21.12
CA ASP A 198 -23.04 21.47 -20.03
C ASP A 198 -24.48 21.05 -20.43
N ALA A 199 -25.17 21.85 -21.22
CA ALA A 199 -26.46 21.46 -21.78
C ALA A 199 -26.38 20.20 -22.64
N TRP A 200 -25.32 20.00 -23.44
CA TRP A 200 -25.09 18.78 -24.22
C TRP A 200 -24.76 17.58 -23.35
N CYS A 201 -24.02 17.78 -22.23
CA CYS A 201 -23.78 16.77 -21.24
C CYS A 201 -25.09 16.31 -20.57
N ARG A 202 -25.92 17.24 -20.10
CA ARG A 202 -27.22 16.94 -19.44
C ARG A 202 -28.21 16.28 -20.41
N ALA A 203 -28.19 16.64 -21.67
CA ALA A 203 -29.01 15.99 -22.68
C ALA A 203 -28.52 14.58 -23.08
N GLY A 204 -27.40 14.13 -22.56
CA GLY A 204 -26.87 12.78 -22.76
C GLY A 204 -26.23 12.54 -24.12
N TYR A 205 -25.83 13.58 -24.83
CA TYR A 205 -25.12 13.46 -26.11
C TYR A 205 -23.64 13.19 -25.93
N ILE A 206 -23.04 13.71 -24.87
CA ILE A 206 -21.63 13.56 -24.53
C ILE A 206 -21.48 13.22 -23.03
N ARG A 207 -20.36 12.58 -22.68
CA ARG A 207 -19.93 12.34 -21.31
C ARG A 207 -18.50 12.80 -21.14
N ILE A 208 -18.22 13.58 -20.12
CA ILE A 208 -16.87 13.95 -19.73
C ILE A 208 -16.16 12.68 -19.22
N LEU A 209 -14.93 12.46 -19.66
CA LEU A 209 -14.08 11.39 -19.18
C LEU A 209 -13.20 11.93 -18.06
N SER A 210 -13.18 11.26 -16.91
CA SER A 210 -12.13 11.49 -15.92
C SER A 210 -10.81 11.02 -16.53
N GLU A 211 -9.76 11.82 -16.43
CA GLU A 211 -8.41 11.33 -16.71
C GLU A 211 -8.05 10.32 -15.60
N ASP A 212 -7.97 9.03 -15.97
CA ASP A 212 -7.39 7.96 -15.13
C ASP A 212 -5.87 8.08 -15.11
#